data_4e31b35ad18a0c878df2845c86b44db7
#
_entry.id   4e31b35ad18a0c878df2845c86b44db7
#
_cell.length_a   1.000
_cell.length_b   1.000
_cell.length_c   1.000
_cell.angle_alpha   90.00
_cell.angle_beta   90.00
_cell.angle_gamma   90.00
#
_symmetry.space_group_name_H-M   'P 1'
#
loop_
_entity.id
_entity.type
_entity.pdbx_description
1 polymer ?
#
loop_
_entity_poly.entity_id
_entity_poly.type
_entity_poly.pdbx_seq_one_letter_code
_entity_poly.pdbx_strand_id
1 'polypeptide(L)'
;FHSSDAELNRIWEMCVETLESCTTDIFMDCPWRERAFWVNDLVVENRTTLAAFGSSAIHRRAFELAFSQQTPEGWVPGLCPQPENENFMLPATNLFLMTMLHDYLMASGDGGTVRRYLPCMERIIEAFERLADTDGLIAAPKGYWNFFDWGFELNNYRFNDCRESMINSLYVSALQCFNETAELVGYDSGKGQEYERRRRRTAAAIEPAFLSPATGYLVDPVKRGDEDTTVSSQLAHALALLAGLERERFVAALTDETLLEPEFYLHFHVFRAMIRHSRRRAGLERIRRHWGRMARTVWNAAGRGSKRNCVFRRAAPPCCPTARNLKQEPTLYNWRMQNEPD
;
A
#
# COMPACT_ATOMS: atom_id res chain seq x y z
N PHE A 1 2.98 1.92 -24.01
CA PHE A 1 4.43 1.80 -23.71
C PHE A 1 5.08 0.81 -24.70
N HIS A 2 6.23 1.16 -25.23
CA HIS A 2 7.06 0.29 -26.06
C HIS A 2 8.53 0.64 -25.84
N SER A 3 9.37 -0.35 -25.65
CA SER A 3 10.82 -0.21 -25.48
C SER A 3 11.58 -1.14 -26.44
N SER A 4 12.89 -0.96 -26.52
CA SER A 4 13.78 -1.88 -27.24
C SER A 4 13.92 -3.25 -26.55
N ASP A 5 13.45 -3.40 -25.32
CA ASP A 5 13.50 -4.63 -24.54
C ASP A 5 12.19 -5.41 -24.66
N ALA A 6 12.24 -6.52 -25.42
CA ALA A 6 11.07 -7.36 -25.66
C ALA A 6 10.51 -8.04 -24.38
N GLU A 7 11.34 -8.26 -23.35
CA GLU A 7 10.87 -8.82 -22.09
C GLU A 7 10.08 -7.79 -21.29
N LEU A 8 10.54 -6.54 -21.21
CA LEU A 8 9.80 -5.46 -20.56
C LEU A 8 8.49 -5.16 -21.26
N ASN A 9 8.45 -5.24 -22.61
CA ASN A 9 7.21 -5.05 -23.35
C ASN A 9 6.18 -6.15 -23.01
N ARG A 10 6.61 -7.41 -22.92
CA ARG A 10 5.71 -8.52 -22.49
C ARG A 10 5.23 -8.37 -21.05
N ILE A 11 6.12 -7.92 -20.15
CA ILE A 11 5.73 -7.64 -18.75
C ILE A 11 4.66 -6.56 -18.73
N TRP A 12 4.86 -5.48 -19.48
CA TRP A 12 3.89 -4.39 -19.58
C TRP A 12 2.53 -4.88 -20.10
N GLU A 13 2.51 -5.64 -21.20
CA GLU A 13 1.28 -6.21 -21.78
C GLU A 13 0.55 -7.07 -20.74
N MET A 14 1.25 -7.96 -20.04
CA MET A 14 0.68 -8.79 -18.98
C MET A 14 0.06 -7.94 -17.86
N CYS A 15 0.75 -6.89 -17.41
CA CYS A 15 0.25 -6.02 -16.33
C CYS A 15 -1.00 -5.24 -16.79
N VAL A 16 -1.03 -4.76 -18.03
CA VAL A 16 -2.20 -4.06 -18.60
C VAL A 16 -3.40 -5.01 -18.69
N GLU A 17 -3.21 -6.22 -19.22
CA GLU A 17 -4.27 -7.23 -19.29
C GLU A 17 -4.81 -7.63 -17.92
N THR A 18 -3.92 -7.69 -16.91
CA THR A 18 -4.32 -7.94 -15.51
C THR A 18 -5.19 -6.80 -14.99
N LEU A 19 -4.74 -5.56 -15.19
CA LEU A 19 -5.45 -4.38 -14.74
C LEU A 19 -6.85 -4.26 -15.40
N GLU A 20 -6.94 -4.51 -16.71
CA GLU A 20 -8.23 -4.59 -17.43
C GLU A 20 -9.15 -5.65 -16.83
N SER A 21 -8.59 -6.79 -16.47
CA SER A 21 -9.35 -7.91 -15.88
C SER A 21 -9.83 -7.62 -14.47
N CYS A 22 -9.11 -6.78 -13.72
CA CYS A 22 -9.46 -6.33 -12.37
C CYS A 22 -10.28 -5.03 -12.35
N THR A 23 -10.70 -4.54 -13.53
CA THR A 23 -11.44 -3.27 -13.63
C THR A 23 -12.75 -3.48 -14.37
N THR A 24 -13.87 -3.14 -13.74
CA THR A 24 -15.20 -3.08 -14.33
C THR A 24 -15.74 -1.65 -14.20
N ASP A 25 -16.82 -1.44 -13.48
CA ASP A 25 -17.30 -0.15 -13.01
C ASP A 25 -16.61 0.28 -11.69
N ILE A 26 -15.84 -0.63 -11.08
CA ILE A 26 -14.97 -0.44 -9.92
C ILE A 26 -13.63 -1.13 -10.16
N PHE A 27 -12.62 -0.78 -9.35
CA PHE A 27 -11.44 -1.61 -9.19
C PHE A 27 -11.76 -2.85 -8.35
N MET A 28 -11.09 -3.96 -8.64
CA MET A 28 -11.26 -5.22 -7.91
C MET A 28 -9.90 -5.83 -7.61
N ASP A 29 -9.73 -6.36 -6.41
CA ASP A 29 -8.54 -7.10 -5.98
C ASP A 29 -8.16 -8.23 -6.96
N CYS A 30 -9.15 -8.93 -7.46
CA CYS A 30 -8.98 -10.01 -8.43
C CYS A 30 -10.26 -10.25 -9.24
N PRO A 31 -10.15 -10.81 -10.47
CA PRO A 31 -11.33 -11.01 -11.32
C PRO A 31 -12.13 -12.27 -10.98
N TRP A 32 -11.64 -13.12 -10.08
CA TRP A 32 -12.20 -14.46 -9.89
C TRP A 32 -12.66 -14.78 -8.48
N ARG A 33 -11.79 -14.62 -7.45
CA ARG A 33 -12.05 -15.13 -6.11
C ARG A 33 -12.99 -14.24 -5.31
N GLU A 34 -12.57 -13.06 -4.95
CA GLU A 34 -13.33 -12.11 -4.12
C GLU A 34 -14.13 -11.15 -4.98
N ARG A 35 -13.52 -10.62 -6.04
CA ARG A 35 -14.11 -9.61 -6.94
C ARG A 35 -14.63 -8.41 -6.17
N ALA A 36 -13.86 -7.97 -5.21
CA ALA A 36 -14.25 -6.97 -4.25
C ALA A 36 -13.39 -5.70 -4.38
N PHE A 37 -13.97 -4.56 -4.06
CA PHE A 37 -13.22 -3.31 -4.04
C PHE A 37 -12.50 -3.17 -2.71
N TRP A 38 -11.27 -3.70 -2.65
CA TRP A 38 -10.35 -3.42 -1.57
C TRP A 38 -9.65 -2.09 -1.82
N VAL A 39 -9.84 -1.13 -0.90
CA VAL A 39 -9.22 0.20 -0.97
C VAL A 39 -7.69 0.11 -0.91
N ASN A 40 -7.18 -0.94 -0.28
CA ASN A 40 -5.76 -1.20 -0.21
C ASN A 40 -5.16 -1.50 -1.60
N ASP A 41 -5.86 -2.26 -2.43
CA ASP A 41 -5.44 -2.60 -3.80
C ASP A 41 -5.40 -1.36 -4.71
N LEU A 42 -6.28 -0.39 -4.45
CA LEU A 42 -6.27 0.90 -5.14
C LEU A 42 -4.91 1.62 -5.08
N VAL A 43 -4.05 1.33 -4.10
CA VAL A 43 -2.70 1.93 -3.98
C VAL A 43 -1.90 1.77 -5.28
N VAL A 44 -1.98 0.58 -5.87
CA VAL A 44 -1.25 0.27 -7.12
C VAL A 44 -2.10 0.59 -8.33
N GLU A 45 -3.39 0.24 -8.30
CA GLU A 45 -4.33 0.44 -9.42
C GLU A 45 -4.48 1.92 -9.77
N ASN A 46 -4.46 2.81 -8.79
CA ASN A 46 -4.58 4.26 -8.97
C ASN A 46 -3.59 4.80 -10.02
N ARG A 47 -2.30 4.59 -9.83
CA ARG A 47 -1.28 5.12 -10.75
C ARG A 47 -1.10 4.29 -12.01
N THR A 48 -1.23 2.98 -11.90
CA THR A 48 -1.06 2.10 -13.04
C THR A 48 -2.15 2.32 -14.09
N THR A 49 -3.39 2.56 -13.66
CA THR A 49 -4.51 2.89 -14.56
C THR A 49 -4.28 4.23 -15.26
N LEU A 50 -3.85 5.26 -14.54
CA LEU A 50 -3.53 6.56 -15.15
C LEU A 50 -2.38 6.44 -16.15
N ALA A 51 -1.35 5.65 -15.83
CA ALA A 51 -0.22 5.43 -16.72
C ALA A 51 -0.57 4.60 -17.96
N ALA A 52 -1.46 3.59 -17.82
CA ALA A 52 -1.82 2.68 -18.90
C ALA A 52 -2.91 3.27 -19.82
N PHE A 53 -3.92 3.92 -19.26
CA PHE A 53 -5.13 4.32 -19.99
C PHE A 53 -5.39 5.83 -20.01
N GLY A 54 -4.71 6.60 -19.15
CA GLY A 54 -4.91 8.05 -19.05
C GLY A 54 -6.32 8.47 -18.59
N SER A 55 -7.15 7.51 -18.14
CA SER A 55 -8.52 7.75 -17.69
C SER A 55 -8.58 7.98 -16.19
N SER A 56 -9.40 8.96 -15.77
CA SER A 56 -9.64 9.27 -14.36
C SER A 56 -11.07 8.98 -13.89
N ALA A 57 -11.97 8.52 -14.77
CA ALA A 57 -13.36 8.30 -14.41
C ALA A 57 -13.55 7.22 -13.33
N ILE A 58 -12.85 6.10 -13.47
CA ILE A 58 -12.89 5.00 -12.50
C ILE A 58 -12.35 5.42 -11.11
N HIS A 59 -11.34 6.31 -11.08
CA HIS A 59 -10.78 6.83 -9.84
C HIS A 59 -11.80 7.66 -9.06
N ARG A 60 -12.56 8.53 -9.75
CA ARG A 60 -13.63 9.30 -9.09
C ARG A 60 -14.65 8.39 -8.45
N ARG A 61 -15.03 7.33 -9.15
CA ARG A 61 -15.94 6.30 -8.63
C ARG A 61 -15.35 5.59 -7.41
N ALA A 62 -14.07 5.21 -7.46
CA ALA A 62 -13.38 4.54 -6.37
C ALA A 62 -13.31 5.43 -5.11
N PHE A 63 -12.92 6.70 -5.27
CA PHE A 63 -12.90 7.64 -4.14
C PHE A 63 -14.29 7.92 -3.58
N GLU A 64 -15.31 8.04 -4.43
CA GLU A 64 -16.69 8.19 -3.99
C GLU A 64 -17.15 7.02 -3.12
N LEU A 65 -16.91 5.78 -3.57
CA LEU A 65 -17.24 4.58 -2.82
C LEU A 65 -16.48 4.51 -1.49
N ALA A 66 -15.16 4.73 -1.51
CA ALA A 66 -14.34 4.67 -0.31
C ALA A 66 -14.79 5.71 0.74
N PHE A 67 -14.86 6.98 0.36
CA PHE A 67 -15.21 8.06 1.31
C PHE A 67 -16.67 8.08 1.72
N SER A 68 -17.60 7.51 0.93
CA SER A 68 -19.01 7.36 1.36
C SER A 68 -19.16 6.42 2.54
N GLN A 69 -18.20 5.54 2.77
CA GLN A 69 -18.18 4.59 3.89
C GLN A 69 -17.40 5.11 5.11
N GLN A 70 -16.93 6.36 5.09
CA GLN A 70 -16.15 6.90 6.21
C GLN A 70 -16.97 6.94 7.48
N THR A 71 -16.45 6.33 8.55
CA THR A 71 -17.12 6.28 9.85
C THR A 71 -17.12 7.65 10.56
N PRO A 72 -17.99 7.85 11.57
CA PRO A 72 -17.97 9.07 12.40
C PRO A 72 -16.60 9.32 13.07
N GLU A 73 -15.87 8.26 13.40
CA GLU A 73 -14.52 8.33 14.00
C GLU A 73 -13.45 8.75 12.99
N GLY A 74 -13.75 8.77 11.69
CA GLY A 74 -12.89 9.23 10.63
C GLY A 74 -12.22 8.12 9.82
N TRP A 75 -12.51 6.85 10.09
CA TRP A 75 -11.91 5.72 9.38
C TRP A 75 -12.67 5.37 8.09
N VAL A 76 -11.93 5.02 7.06
CA VAL A 76 -12.46 4.42 5.83
C VAL A 76 -12.18 2.92 5.88
N PRO A 77 -13.19 2.05 5.71
CA PRO A 77 -12.98 0.61 5.64
C PRO A 77 -12.04 0.21 4.51
N GLY A 78 -11.27 -0.86 4.74
CA GLY A 78 -10.39 -1.41 3.70
C GLY A 78 -11.15 -2.10 2.57
N LEU A 79 -12.36 -2.59 2.83
CA LEU A 79 -13.28 -3.16 1.85
C LEU A 79 -14.52 -2.27 1.73
N CYS A 80 -14.88 -1.85 0.53
CA CYS A 80 -16.02 -0.98 0.26
C CYS A 80 -16.94 -1.53 -0.85
N PRO A 81 -18.25 -1.69 -0.57
CA PRO A 81 -18.88 -1.51 0.73
C PRO A 81 -18.47 -2.61 1.71
N GLN A 82 -18.33 -2.23 2.99
CA GLN A 82 -18.06 -3.20 4.05
C GLN A 82 -19.35 -3.96 4.41
N PRO A 83 -19.32 -5.30 4.54
CA PRO A 83 -20.45 -6.07 5.05
C PRO A 83 -20.82 -5.66 6.48
N GLU A 84 -22.11 -5.72 6.83
CA GLU A 84 -22.63 -5.20 8.11
C GLU A 84 -21.97 -5.81 9.36
N ASN A 85 -21.60 -7.09 9.30
CA ASN A 85 -21.06 -7.82 10.46
C ASN A 85 -19.55 -8.05 10.36
N GLU A 86 -18.85 -7.32 9.51
CA GLU A 86 -17.42 -7.46 9.28
C GLU A 86 -16.70 -6.18 9.68
N ASN A 87 -15.47 -6.32 10.17
CA ASN A 87 -14.62 -5.20 10.49
C ASN A 87 -13.30 -5.27 9.72
N PHE A 88 -13.30 -4.77 8.50
CA PHE A 88 -12.13 -4.68 7.64
C PHE A 88 -11.46 -3.30 7.76
N MET A 89 -11.23 -2.83 8.98
CA MET A 89 -10.49 -1.59 9.21
C MET A 89 -9.00 -1.85 9.12
N LEU A 90 -8.39 -1.30 8.08
CA LEU A 90 -6.96 -1.36 7.82
C LEU A 90 -6.36 0.04 8.02
N PRO A 91 -5.67 0.31 9.13
CA PRO A 91 -5.15 1.66 9.41
C PRO A 91 -4.23 2.20 8.31
N ALA A 92 -3.25 1.38 7.86
CA ALA A 92 -2.33 1.80 6.81
C ALA A 92 -3.04 2.22 5.52
N THR A 93 -4.15 1.55 5.15
CA THR A 93 -4.95 1.87 3.96
C THR A 93 -5.48 3.30 4.00
N ASN A 94 -5.86 3.81 5.16
CA ASN A 94 -6.32 5.20 5.30
C ASN A 94 -5.23 6.22 4.98
N LEU A 95 -4.00 5.95 5.41
CA LEU A 95 -2.85 6.80 5.08
C LEU A 95 -2.46 6.67 3.59
N PHE A 96 -2.51 5.46 3.06
CA PHE A 96 -2.33 5.26 1.62
C PHE A 96 -3.38 6.00 0.81
N LEU A 97 -4.65 5.99 1.21
CA LEU A 97 -5.73 6.71 0.52
C LEU A 97 -5.43 8.21 0.40
N MET A 98 -4.81 8.82 1.43
CA MET A 98 -4.38 10.20 1.37
C MET A 98 -3.26 10.41 0.32
N THR A 99 -2.26 9.54 0.30
CA THR A 99 -1.18 9.62 -0.71
C THR A 99 -1.70 9.34 -2.12
N MET A 100 -2.70 8.46 -2.26
CA MET A 100 -3.35 8.17 -3.54
C MET A 100 -4.10 9.36 -4.10
N LEU A 101 -4.81 10.13 -3.26
CA LEU A 101 -5.48 11.36 -3.72
C LEU A 101 -4.48 12.39 -4.23
N HIS A 102 -3.35 12.56 -3.54
CA HIS A 102 -2.27 13.42 -4.01
C HIS A 102 -1.71 12.92 -5.35
N ASP A 103 -1.39 11.63 -5.46
CA ASP A 103 -0.89 11.03 -6.70
C ASP A 103 -1.89 11.17 -7.86
N TYR A 104 -3.19 11.05 -7.58
CA TYR A 104 -4.27 11.27 -8.54
C TYR A 104 -4.30 12.72 -9.02
N LEU A 105 -4.23 13.69 -8.09
CA LEU A 105 -4.17 15.12 -8.44
C LEU A 105 -3.00 15.41 -9.36
N MET A 106 -1.81 14.93 -9.01
CA MET A 106 -0.58 15.17 -9.77
C MET A 106 -0.62 14.58 -11.17
N ALA A 107 -1.33 13.46 -11.36
CA ALA A 107 -1.42 12.79 -12.64
C ALA A 107 -2.59 13.27 -13.52
N SER A 108 -3.72 13.67 -12.92
CA SER A 108 -4.95 14.01 -13.65
C SER A 108 -5.24 15.51 -13.73
N GLY A 109 -4.71 16.31 -12.80
CA GLY A 109 -5.06 17.72 -12.65
C GLY A 109 -6.48 17.97 -12.11
N ASP A 110 -7.22 16.93 -11.71
CA ASP A 110 -8.61 17.02 -11.25
C ASP A 110 -8.71 17.55 -9.80
N GLY A 111 -8.42 18.85 -9.63
CA GLY A 111 -8.50 19.52 -8.33
C GLY A 111 -9.91 19.57 -7.75
N GLY A 112 -10.95 19.56 -8.58
CA GLY A 112 -12.35 19.59 -8.13
C GLY A 112 -12.74 18.33 -7.37
N THR A 113 -12.41 17.16 -7.90
CA THR A 113 -12.61 15.88 -7.21
C THR A 113 -11.82 15.82 -5.90
N VAL A 114 -10.54 16.17 -5.94
CA VAL A 114 -9.68 16.08 -4.75
C VAL A 114 -10.15 17.02 -3.65
N ARG A 115 -10.46 18.28 -3.98
CA ARG A 115 -10.95 19.28 -3.02
C ARG A 115 -12.20 18.79 -2.25
N ARG A 116 -13.08 18.02 -2.90
CA ARG A 116 -14.28 17.44 -2.27
C ARG A 116 -13.94 16.54 -1.08
N TYR A 117 -12.81 15.82 -1.14
CA TYR A 117 -12.44 14.80 -0.14
C TYR A 117 -11.43 15.28 0.91
N LEU A 118 -10.92 16.52 0.82
CA LEU A 118 -10.00 17.05 1.83
C LEU A 118 -10.61 17.07 3.24
N PRO A 119 -11.89 17.43 3.46
CA PRO A 119 -12.51 17.29 4.80
C PRO A 119 -12.53 15.84 5.31
N CYS A 120 -12.61 14.85 4.42
CA CYS A 120 -12.51 13.43 4.78
C CYS A 120 -11.09 13.06 5.20
N MET A 121 -10.08 13.59 4.50
CA MET A 121 -8.67 13.40 4.88
C MET A 121 -8.35 14.03 6.24
N GLU A 122 -8.91 15.20 6.56
CA GLU A 122 -8.77 15.80 7.89
C GLU A 122 -9.30 14.89 8.99
N ARG A 123 -10.46 14.25 8.78
CA ARG A 123 -10.99 13.28 9.75
C ARG A 123 -10.09 12.06 9.92
N ILE A 124 -9.42 11.60 8.83
CA ILE A 124 -8.41 10.55 8.94
C ILE A 124 -7.23 11.03 9.79
N ILE A 125 -6.69 12.23 9.53
CA ILE A 125 -5.57 12.78 10.31
C ILE A 125 -5.94 12.84 11.81
N GLU A 126 -7.13 13.34 12.13
CA GLU A 126 -7.59 13.43 13.52
C GLU A 126 -7.82 12.04 14.14
N ALA A 127 -8.22 11.04 13.37
CA ALA A 127 -8.32 9.66 13.84
C ALA A 127 -6.95 9.12 14.27
N PHE A 128 -5.92 9.34 13.45
CA PHE A 128 -4.55 8.94 13.79
C PHE A 128 -3.95 9.74 14.95
N GLU A 129 -4.23 11.05 15.04
CA GLU A 129 -3.69 11.87 16.12
C GLU A 129 -4.19 11.43 17.51
N ARG A 130 -5.42 10.89 17.58
CA ARG A 130 -5.91 10.29 18.83
C ARG A 130 -5.15 9.04 19.28
N LEU A 131 -4.34 8.45 18.40
CA LEU A 131 -3.49 7.29 18.65
C LEU A 131 -2.03 7.69 18.93
N ALA A 132 -1.70 8.99 18.77
CA ALA A 132 -0.35 9.48 18.97
C ALA A 132 0.00 9.52 20.46
N ASP A 133 1.20 9.07 20.78
CA ASP A 133 1.78 9.21 22.12
C ASP A 133 2.42 10.59 22.36
N THR A 134 3.07 10.73 23.51
CA THR A 134 3.77 11.97 23.89
C THR A 134 4.88 12.36 22.93
N ASP A 135 5.49 11.39 22.25
CA ASP A 135 6.57 11.61 21.28
C ASP A 135 6.03 11.83 19.87
N GLY A 136 4.71 11.64 19.69
CA GLY A 136 4.02 11.79 18.41
C GLY A 136 4.10 10.56 17.53
N LEU A 137 4.46 9.41 18.09
CA LEU A 137 4.42 8.15 17.40
C LEU A 137 3.02 7.54 17.46
N ILE A 138 2.57 7.06 16.32
CA ILE A 138 1.30 6.36 16.16
C ILE A 138 1.48 4.88 16.52
N ALA A 139 0.61 4.37 17.38
CA ALA A 139 0.44 2.94 17.58
C ALA A 139 -0.70 2.42 16.70
N ALA A 140 -0.58 1.20 16.21
CA ALA A 140 -1.68 0.55 15.48
C ALA A 140 -2.89 0.39 16.41
N PRO A 141 -4.10 0.83 16.00
CA PRO A 141 -5.27 0.78 16.87
C PRO A 141 -5.66 -0.66 17.18
N LYS A 142 -5.99 -0.90 18.44
CA LYS A 142 -6.45 -2.20 18.91
C LYS A 142 -7.79 -2.57 18.25
N GLY A 143 -7.93 -3.83 17.86
CA GLY A 143 -9.16 -4.31 17.23
C GLY A 143 -9.27 -4.04 15.73
N TYR A 144 -8.24 -3.43 15.11
CA TYR A 144 -8.15 -3.23 13.66
C TYR A 144 -7.09 -4.15 13.07
N TRP A 145 -7.25 -4.45 11.79
CA TRP A 145 -6.30 -5.31 11.09
C TRP A 145 -5.08 -4.49 10.64
N ASN A 146 -3.96 -4.66 11.34
CA ASN A 146 -2.71 -4.01 11.00
C ASN A 146 -2.03 -4.74 9.84
N PHE A 147 -2.44 -4.40 8.62
CA PHE A 147 -2.01 -5.03 7.38
C PHE A 147 -1.20 -4.05 6.54
N PHE A 148 -0.02 -4.47 6.13
CA PHE A 148 0.77 -3.80 5.09
C PHE A 148 0.86 -4.65 3.83
N ASP A 149 1.25 -5.92 3.97
CA ASP A 149 1.47 -6.81 2.85
C ASP A 149 1.19 -8.26 3.27
N TRP A 150 1.01 -9.15 2.30
CA TRP A 150 0.82 -10.58 2.53
C TRP A 150 2.11 -11.31 2.93
N GLY A 151 3.28 -10.68 2.81
CA GLY A 151 4.51 -11.17 3.41
C GLY A 151 4.30 -11.49 4.87
N PHE A 152 4.70 -12.69 5.31
CA PHE A 152 4.33 -13.28 6.60
C PHE A 152 4.56 -12.35 7.79
N GLU A 153 5.64 -11.59 7.78
CA GLU A 153 6.01 -10.67 8.84
C GLU A 153 5.43 -9.26 8.66
N LEU A 154 4.87 -8.93 7.50
CA LEU A 154 4.25 -7.62 7.21
C LEU A 154 2.73 -7.64 7.35
N ASN A 155 2.19 -8.79 7.73
CA ASN A 155 0.79 -9.00 7.98
C ASN A 155 0.58 -9.34 9.45
N ASN A 156 0.41 -8.30 10.25
CA ASN A 156 0.21 -8.47 11.68
C ASN A 156 -1.29 -8.61 11.98
N TYR A 157 -1.82 -9.83 11.83
CA TYR A 157 -3.23 -10.14 12.14
C TYR A 157 -3.60 -9.94 13.63
N ARG A 158 -2.60 -9.84 14.48
CA ARG A 158 -2.83 -9.67 15.91
C ARG A 158 -2.89 -8.18 16.19
N PHE A 159 -4.07 -7.63 16.15
CA PHE A 159 -4.46 -6.28 16.54
C PHE A 159 -3.73 -5.81 17.80
N ASN A 160 -2.46 -5.46 17.67
CA ASN A 160 -1.62 -5.09 18.79
C ASN A 160 -1.49 -3.58 18.82
N ASP A 161 -1.43 -3.01 20.02
CA ASP A 161 -1.03 -1.63 20.27
C ASP A 161 0.48 -1.46 19.98
N CYS A 162 0.94 -1.94 18.82
CA CYS A 162 2.34 -1.88 18.47
C CYS A 162 2.64 -0.61 17.67
N ARG A 163 3.79 -0.04 17.94
CA ARG A 163 4.35 1.04 17.15
C ARG A 163 5.24 0.43 16.08
N GLU A 164 5.12 0.93 14.86
CA GLU A 164 5.89 0.47 13.72
C GLU A 164 6.48 1.64 12.95
N SER A 165 7.69 1.47 12.45
CA SER A 165 8.34 2.47 11.61
C SER A 165 7.55 2.72 10.32
N MET A 166 6.91 1.67 9.78
CA MET A 166 6.14 1.74 8.54
C MET A 166 4.92 2.65 8.67
N ILE A 167 4.06 2.45 9.70
CA ILE A 167 2.85 3.28 9.87
C ILE A 167 3.23 4.74 10.17
N ASN A 168 4.30 4.96 10.94
CA ASN A 168 4.76 6.30 11.28
C ASN A 168 5.39 7.02 10.08
N SER A 169 6.19 6.34 9.26
CA SER A 169 6.70 6.89 8.00
C SER A 169 5.58 7.21 7.01
N LEU A 170 4.58 6.34 6.92
CA LEU A 170 3.42 6.58 6.07
C LEU A 170 2.57 7.75 6.58
N TYR A 171 2.40 7.92 7.90
CA TYR A 171 1.72 9.07 8.50
C TYR A 171 2.44 10.38 8.17
N VAL A 172 3.76 10.42 8.28
CA VAL A 172 4.58 11.58 7.87
C VAL A 172 4.32 11.92 6.39
N SER A 173 4.33 10.92 5.51
CA SER A 173 4.05 11.11 4.08
C SER A 173 2.62 11.59 3.82
N ALA A 174 1.64 11.07 4.55
CA ALA A 174 0.23 11.44 4.42
C ALA A 174 -0.01 12.90 4.82
N LEU A 175 0.59 13.37 5.92
CA LEU A 175 0.52 14.77 6.34
C LEU A 175 1.16 15.72 5.32
N GLN A 176 2.30 15.34 4.75
CA GLN A 176 2.93 16.10 3.68
C GLN A 176 2.01 16.17 2.45
N CYS A 177 1.51 15.02 1.99
CA CYS A 177 0.60 14.97 0.84
C CYS A 177 -0.68 15.78 1.08
N PHE A 178 -1.22 15.78 2.30
CA PHE A 178 -2.38 16.62 2.62
C PHE A 178 -2.07 18.10 2.43
N ASN A 179 -0.99 18.61 3.05
CA ASN A 179 -0.63 20.02 2.98
C ASN A 179 -0.35 20.45 1.53
N GLU A 180 0.42 19.69 0.77
CA GLU A 180 0.72 19.94 -0.64
C GLU A 180 -0.57 19.93 -1.49
N THR A 181 -1.45 18.97 -1.24
CA THR A 181 -2.73 18.86 -1.96
C THR A 181 -3.65 20.04 -1.65
N ALA A 182 -3.76 20.42 -0.37
CA ALA A 182 -4.59 21.54 0.06
C ALA A 182 -4.12 22.87 -0.57
N GLU A 183 -2.80 23.11 -0.58
CA GLU A 183 -2.20 24.26 -1.24
C GLU A 183 -2.52 24.30 -2.73
N LEU A 184 -2.28 23.18 -3.45
CA LEU A 184 -2.50 23.08 -4.89
C LEU A 184 -3.94 23.34 -5.33
N VAL A 185 -4.92 22.93 -4.52
CA VAL A 185 -6.35 23.13 -4.85
C VAL A 185 -6.97 24.34 -4.14
N GLY A 186 -6.18 25.15 -3.44
CA GLY A 186 -6.65 26.35 -2.73
C GLY A 186 -7.63 26.02 -1.59
N TYR A 187 -7.40 24.94 -0.87
CA TYR A 187 -8.20 24.57 0.31
C TYR A 187 -7.51 25.04 1.58
N ASP A 188 -8.19 25.88 2.36
CA ASP A 188 -7.72 26.36 3.65
C ASP A 188 -8.43 25.59 4.78
N SER A 189 -7.72 24.70 5.44
CA SER A 189 -8.17 23.99 6.62
C SER A 189 -8.03 24.80 7.93
N GLY A 190 -7.26 25.88 7.89
CA GLY A 190 -6.78 26.59 9.08
C GLY A 190 -5.77 25.78 9.94
N LYS A 191 -5.47 24.53 9.53
CA LYS A 191 -4.66 23.60 10.33
C LYS A 191 -3.31 23.22 9.67
N GLY A 192 -2.99 23.75 8.50
CA GLY A 192 -1.79 23.36 7.75
C GLY A 192 -0.49 23.46 8.56
N GLN A 193 -0.30 24.54 9.35
CA GLN A 193 0.85 24.68 10.24
C GLN A 193 0.85 23.65 11.38
N GLU A 194 -0.31 23.29 11.90
CA GLU A 194 -0.42 22.27 12.93
C GLU A 194 -0.03 20.90 12.36
N TYR A 195 -0.54 20.54 11.18
CA TYR A 195 -0.19 19.29 10.52
C TYR A 195 1.30 19.22 10.17
N GLU A 196 1.92 20.33 9.78
CA GLU A 196 3.36 20.38 9.58
C GLU A 196 4.15 20.19 10.90
N ARG A 197 3.69 20.74 12.04
CA ARG A 197 4.30 20.47 13.34
C ARG A 197 4.18 18.99 13.72
N ARG A 198 3.01 18.38 13.52
CA ARG A 198 2.78 16.95 13.75
C ARG A 198 3.71 16.11 12.89
N ARG A 199 3.79 16.40 11.60
CA ARG A 199 4.69 15.74 10.64
C ARG A 199 6.14 15.75 11.13
N ARG A 200 6.66 16.93 11.53
CA ARG A 200 8.04 17.08 12.02
C ARG A 200 8.28 16.33 13.33
N ARG A 201 7.33 16.38 14.25
CA ARG A 201 7.40 15.66 15.52
C ARG A 201 7.52 14.16 15.30
N THR A 202 6.62 13.58 14.53
CA THR A 202 6.63 12.15 14.22
C THR A 202 7.89 11.75 13.45
N ALA A 203 8.28 12.51 12.43
CA ALA A 203 9.50 12.24 11.66
C ALA A 203 10.77 12.20 12.56
N ALA A 204 10.88 13.13 13.52
CA ALA A 204 12.00 13.19 14.44
C ALA A 204 12.02 12.02 15.44
N ALA A 205 10.86 11.41 15.73
CA ALA A 205 10.74 10.31 16.68
C ALA A 205 11.00 8.92 16.07
N ILE A 206 10.93 8.79 14.74
CA ILE A 206 11.05 7.47 14.05
C ILE A 206 12.42 6.83 14.32
N GLU A 207 13.51 7.52 14.03
CA GLU A 207 14.85 6.95 14.17
C GLU A 207 15.18 6.60 15.62
N PRO A 208 14.98 7.47 16.62
CA PRO A 208 15.22 7.12 18.01
C PRO A 208 14.46 5.89 18.51
N ALA A 209 13.25 5.66 17.95
CA ALA A 209 12.39 4.56 18.38
C ALA A 209 12.67 3.24 17.66
N PHE A 210 13.04 3.29 16.38
CA PHE A 210 13.07 2.10 15.53
C PHE A 210 14.44 1.78 14.93
N LEU A 211 15.44 2.65 15.05
CA LEU A 211 16.76 2.38 14.47
C LEU A 211 17.53 1.38 15.33
N SER A 212 17.89 0.24 14.75
CA SER A 212 18.81 -0.70 15.41
C SER A 212 20.23 -0.16 15.43
N PRO A 213 20.82 0.06 16.62
CA PRO A 213 22.21 0.52 16.69
C PRO A 213 23.22 -0.48 16.10
N ALA A 214 22.87 -1.78 16.11
CA ALA A 214 23.75 -2.84 15.62
C ALA A 214 23.83 -2.89 14.09
N THR A 215 22.73 -2.60 13.40
CA THR A 215 22.64 -2.74 11.93
C THR A 215 22.52 -1.42 11.21
N GLY A 216 22.03 -0.38 11.87
CA GLY A 216 21.67 0.90 11.28
C GLY A 216 20.42 0.81 10.39
N TYR A 217 19.65 -0.27 10.51
CA TYR A 217 18.35 -0.45 9.84
C TYR A 217 17.19 -0.18 10.79
N LEU A 218 16.06 0.23 10.24
CA LEU A 218 14.80 0.26 10.96
C LEU A 218 14.33 -1.16 11.26
N VAL A 219 13.79 -1.37 12.45
CA VAL A 219 13.24 -2.64 12.91
C VAL A 219 11.81 -2.44 13.39
N ASP A 220 10.93 -3.31 12.96
CA ASP A 220 9.53 -3.32 13.35
C ASP A 220 9.19 -4.57 14.17
N PRO A 221 8.34 -4.45 15.19
CA PRO A 221 7.91 -5.59 15.99
C PRO A 221 7.00 -6.49 15.16
N VAL A 222 7.21 -7.79 15.28
CA VAL A 222 6.37 -8.81 14.68
C VAL A 222 6.17 -9.98 15.62
N LYS A 223 5.11 -10.77 15.42
CA LYS A 223 4.91 -12.01 16.13
C LYS A 223 5.18 -13.21 15.23
N ARG A 224 6.06 -14.09 15.67
CA ARG A 224 6.30 -15.40 15.07
C ARG A 224 5.74 -16.48 16.03
N GLY A 225 4.56 -16.99 15.72
CA GLY A 225 3.84 -17.82 16.66
C GLY A 225 3.47 -17.02 17.92
N ASP A 226 3.92 -17.46 19.09
CA ASP A 226 3.70 -16.77 20.38
C ASP A 226 4.87 -15.85 20.78
N GLU A 227 5.95 -15.82 20.00
CA GLU A 227 7.14 -15.04 20.31
C GLU A 227 7.09 -13.65 19.70
N ASP A 228 7.37 -12.63 20.50
CA ASP A 228 7.60 -11.28 20.05
C ASP A 228 9.04 -11.17 19.52
N THR A 229 9.19 -10.70 18.29
CA THR A 229 10.48 -10.49 17.65
C THR A 229 10.47 -9.20 16.82
N THR A 230 11.56 -8.91 16.17
CA THR A 230 11.66 -7.76 15.26
C THR A 230 12.17 -8.17 13.90
N VAL A 231 11.74 -7.45 12.86
CA VAL A 231 12.26 -7.63 11.51
C VAL A 231 12.68 -6.29 10.91
N SER A 232 13.64 -6.34 9.99
CA SER A 232 13.93 -5.24 9.09
C SER A 232 13.43 -5.58 7.70
N SER A 233 12.68 -4.68 7.08
CA SER A 233 12.15 -4.88 5.74
C SER A 233 12.59 -3.79 4.77
N GLN A 234 12.71 -4.14 3.50
CA GLN A 234 12.97 -3.16 2.43
C GLN A 234 11.82 -2.14 2.33
N LEU A 235 10.60 -2.56 2.63
CA LEU A 235 9.41 -1.70 2.61
C LEU A 235 9.49 -0.60 3.69
N ALA A 236 9.90 -0.93 4.92
CA ALA A 236 10.04 0.04 5.99
C ALA A 236 11.01 1.17 5.59
N HIS A 237 12.15 0.82 5.00
CA HIS A 237 13.14 1.79 4.53
C HIS A 237 12.65 2.59 3.30
N ALA A 238 11.90 1.94 2.40
CA ALA A 238 11.29 2.64 1.27
C ALA A 238 10.28 3.70 1.73
N LEU A 239 9.41 3.36 2.68
CA LEU A 239 8.44 4.31 3.24
C LEU A 239 9.13 5.44 4.01
N ALA A 240 10.19 5.14 4.77
CA ALA A 240 10.98 6.16 5.46
C ALA A 240 11.65 7.14 4.48
N LEU A 241 12.27 6.64 3.41
CA LEU A 241 12.86 7.49 2.36
C LEU A 241 11.79 8.34 1.64
N LEU A 242 10.63 7.78 1.36
CA LEU A 242 9.51 8.51 0.76
C LEU A 242 8.95 9.59 1.70
N ALA A 243 9.04 9.37 3.00
CA ALA A 243 8.70 10.35 4.05
C ALA A 243 9.78 11.44 4.26
N GLY A 244 10.92 11.33 3.56
CA GLY A 244 12.01 12.30 3.65
C GLY A 244 13.06 12.00 4.72
N LEU A 245 13.07 10.80 5.31
CA LEU A 245 14.14 10.37 6.23
C LEU A 245 15.34 9.88 5.40
N GLU A 246 16.20 10.81 5.00
CA GLU A 246 17.28 10.58 4.06
C GLU A 246 18.52 10.00 4.75
N ARG A 247 18.80 8.71 4.54
CA ARG A 247 20.00 8.01 5.01
C ARG A 247 20.57 7.09 3.94
N GLU A 248 21.88 7.11 3.74
CA GLU A 248 22.54 6.18 2.82
C GLU A 248 22.25 4.71 3.17
N ARG A 249 22.18 4.39 4.47
CA ARG A 249 21.87 3.04 4.93
C ARG A 249 20.46 2.60 4.50
N PHE A 250 19.48 3.51 4.52
CA PHE A 250 18.12 3.23 4.04
C PHE A 250 18.09 3.03 2.51
N VAL A 251 18.90 3.81 1.76
CA VAL A 251 19.04 3.60 0.32
C VAL A 251 19.68 2.25 0.00
N ALA A 252 20.70 1.83 0.79
CA ALA A 252 21.28 0.51 0.66
C ALA A 252 20.29 -0.61 0.96
N ALA A 253 19.42 -0.42 1.93
CA ALA A 253 18.36 -1.37 2.32
C ALA A 253 17.45 -1.75 1.16
N LEU A 254 17.21 -0.87 0.18
CA LEU A 254 16.33 -1.14 -0.97
C LEU A 254 16.79 -2.32 -1.83
N THR A 255 18.07 -2.69 -1.74
CA THR A 255 18.68 -3.77 -2.52
C THR A 255 19.37 -4.82 -1.66
N ASP A 256 19.28 -4.71 -0.35
CA ASP A 256 19.87 -5.68 0.59
C ASP A 256 18.97 -6.92 0.68
N GLU A 257 19.43 -8.03 0.10
CA GLU A 257 18.71 -9.30 0.05
C GLU A 257 18.64 -10.03 1.42
N THR A 258 19.33 -9.52 2.44
CA THR A 258 19.21 -10.02 3.83
C THR A 258 17.98 -9.48 4.54
N LEU A 259 17.40 -8.40 4.03
CA LEU A 259 16.18 -7.82 4.56
C LEU A 259 14.95 -8.46 3.94
N LEU A 260 13.86 -8.44 4.69
CA LEU A 260 12.57 -8.92 4.21
C LEU A 260 12.13 -8.13 2.98
N GLU A 261 11.96 -8.82 1.86
CA GLU A 261 11.44 -8.27 0.62
C GLU A 261 9.91 -8.24 0.68
N PRO A 262 9.24 -7.14 0.27
CA PRO A 262 7.78 -7.12 0.20
C PRO A 262 7.28 -8.07 -0.90
N GLU A 263 6.02 -8.48 -0.81
CA GLU A 263 5.30 -9.13 -1.89
C GLU A 263 5.15 -8.18 -3.09
N PHE A 264 4.72 -8.71 -4.23
CA PHE A 264 4.65 -7.95 -5.49
C PHE A 264 3.91 -6.62 -5.39
N TYR A 265 2.86 -6.59 -4.62
CA TYR A 265 1.97 -5.45 -4.43
C TYR A 265 2.71 -4.21 -3.91
N LEU A 266 3.39 -4.29 -2.78
CA LEU A 266 4.08 -3.14 -2.18
C LEU A 266 5.49 -2.88 -2.72
N HIS A 267 5.98 -3.68 -3.66
CA HIS A 267 7.13 -3.30 -4.47
C HIS A 267 6.96 -1.93 -5.15
N PHE A 268 5.72 -1.50 -5.35
CA PHE A 268 5.41 -0.17 -5.84
C PHE A 268 6.14 0.94 -5.07
N HIS A 269 6.10 0.90 -3.73
CA HIS A 269 6.80 1.89 -2.89
C HIS A 269 8.32 1.72 -2.95
N VAL A 270 8.81 0.49 -2.99
CA VAL A 270 10.24 0.20 -3.12
C VAL A 270 10.77 0.75 -4.45
N PHE A 271 10.06 0.56 -5.56
CA PHE A 271 10.43 1.13 -6.86
C PHE A 271 10.37 2.65 -6.87
N ARG A 272 9.38 3.27 -6.23
CA ARG A 272 9.32 4.73 -6.08
C ARG A 272 10.58 5.25 -5.36
N ALA A 273 10.97 4.64 -4.25
CA ALA A 273 12.17 4.98 -3.52
C ALA A 273 13.44 4.73 -4.36
N MET A 274 13.55 3.60 -5.06
CA MET A 274 14.67 3.31 -5.98
C MET A 274 14.81 4.37 -7.08
N ILE A 275 13.69 4.81 -7.68
CA ILE A 275 13.71 5.84 -8.73
C ILE A 275 14.20 7.17 -8.16
N ARG A 276 13.68 7.58 -6.98
CA ARG A 276 14.08 8.81 -6.30
C ARG A 276 15.56 8.85 -5.97
N HIS A 277 16.13 7.71 -5.58
CA HIS A 277 17.54 7.58 -5.18
C HIS A 277 18.45 7.01 -6.30
N SER A 278 18.08 7.18 -7.56
CA SER A 278 18.89 6.79 -8.73
C SER A 278 19.27 5.30 -8.81
N ARG A 279 18.45 4.42 -8.23
CA ARG A 279 18.61 2.95 -8.27
C ARG A 279 17.79 2.28 -9.39
N ARG A 280 17.52 3.00 -10.48
CA ARG A 280 16.64 2.54 -11.58
C ARG A 280 17.06 1.21 -12.18
N ARG A 281 18.40 0.99 -12.33
CA ARG A 281 18.92 -0.27 -12.88
C ARG A 281 18.55 -1.46 -12.01
N ALA A 282 18.77 -1.38 -10.70
CA ALA A 282 18.39 -2.42 -9.74
C ALA A 282 16.86 -2.67 -9.76
N GLY A 283 16.05 -1.61 -9.88
CA GLY A 283 14.60 -1.73 -10.04
C GLY A 283 14.20 -2.51 -11.30
N LEU A 284 14.82 -2.22 -12.45
CA LEU A 284 14.58 -2.96 -13.70
C LEU A 284 15.02 -4.42 -13.62
N GLU A 285 16.15 -4.70 -13.00
CA GLU A 285 16.64 -6.07 -12.77
C GLU A 285 15.66 -6.87 -11.89
N ARG A 286 15.12 -6.23 -10.84
CA ARG A 286 14.10 -6.83 -9.97
C ARG A 286 12.77 -7.07 -10.72
N ILE A 287 12.31 -6.15 -11.56
CA ILE A 287 11.14 -6.35 -12.41
C ILE A 287 11.33 -7.57 -13.31
N ARG A 288 12.47 -7.71 -13.98
CA ARG A 288 12.77 -8.89 -14.80
C ARG A 288 12.79 -10.19 -13.98
N ARG A 289 13.41 -10.15 -12.80
CA ARG A 289 13.50 -11.32 -11.90
C ARG A 289 12.12 -11.84 -11.49
N HIS A 290 11.23 -10.97 -11.06
CA HIS A 290 9.93 -11.34 -10.54
C HIS A 290 8.84 -11.43 -11.63
N TRP A 291 8.55 -10.33 -12.29
CA TRP A 291 7.48 -10.26 -13.30
C TRP A 291 7.86 -10.95 -14.61
N GLY A 292 9.14 -10.96 -14.99
CA GLY A 292 9.62 -11.72 -16.16
C GLY A 292 9.34 -13.21 -16.04
N ARG A 293 9.48 -13.79 -14.85
CA ARG A 293 9.10 -15.19 -14.61
C ARG A 293 7.61 -15.43 -14.86
N MET A 294 6.75 -14.55 -14.35
CA MET A 294 5.30 -14.65 -14.57
C MET A 294 4.94 -14.49 -16.05
N ALA A 295 5.47 -13.46 -16.71
CA ALA A 295 5.23 -13.21 -18.12
C ALA A 295 5.64 -14.38 -19.01
N ARG A 296 6.79 -15.02 -18.75
CA ARG A 296 7.23 -16.23 -19.47
C ARG A 296 6.27 -17.41 -19.24
N THR A 297 5.78 -17.61 -18.03
CA THR A 297 4.85 -18.71 -17.71
C THR A 297 3.52 -18.52 -18.39
N VAL A 298 2.95 -17.33 -18.34
CA VAL A 298 1.69 -16.98 -18.99
C VAL A 298 1.81 -17.15 -20.51
N TRP A 299 2.88 -16.62 -21.11
CA TRP A 299 3.10 -16.67 -22.55
C TRP A 299 3.31 -18.08 -23.09
N ASN A 300 4.05 -18.90 -22.36
CA ASN A 300 4.28 -20.30 -22.75
C ASN A 300 3.00 -21.17 -22.62
N ALA A 301 2.13 -20.85 -21.67
CA ALA A 301 0.86 -21.57 -21.50
C ALA A 301 -0.20 -21.18 -22.53
N ALA A 302 -0.11 -19.99 -23.12
CA ALA A 302 -1.11 -19.46 -24.05
C ALA A 302 -1.02 -20.05 -25.48
N GLY A 303 0.15 -20.65 -25.85
CA GLY A 303 0.36 -21.04 -27.25
C GLY A 303 0.09 -19.87 -28.22
N ARG A 304 0.66 -19.84 -29.40
CA ARG A 304 0.60 -18.69 -30.33
C ARG A 304 -0.79 -18.24 -30.80
N GLY A 305 -1.88 -18.74 -30.23
CA GLY A 305 -3.23 -18.52 -30.75
C GLY A 305 -4.34 -18.10 -29.78
N SER A 306 -4.09 -18.02 -28.49
CA SER A 306 -5.16 -17.74 -27.50
C SER A 306 -4.74 -16.73 -26.44
N LYS A 307 -4.72 -15.45 -26.83
CA LYS A 307 -4.38 -14.34 -25.91
C LYS A 307 -5.37 -14.17 -24.74
N ARG A 308 -6.64 -14.52 -24.88
CA ARG A 308 -7.70 -14.19 -23.92
C ARG A 308 -7.99 -15.23 -22.84
N ASN A 309 -7.59 -16.48 -22.98
CA ASN A 309 -8.04 -17.55 -22.07
C ASN A 309 -6.99 -18.02 -21.05
N CYS A 310 -5.75 -17.61 -21.13
CA CYS A 310 -4.67 -18.12 -20.28
C CYS A 310 -4.31 -17.26 -19.09
N VAL A 311 -4.50 -15.93 -19.16
CA VAL A 311 -4.23 -15.00 -18.05
C VAL A 311 -5.09 -15.37 -16.83
N PHE A 312 -6.34 -15.77 -17.06
CA PHE A 312 -7.30 -16.12 -16.02
C PHE A 312 -7.05 -17.45 -15.28
N ARG A 313 -6.26 -18.36 -15.82
CA ARG A 313 -6.11 -19.68 -15.21
C ARG A 313 -4.85 -19.88 -14.37
N ARG A 314 -3.83 -19.01 -14.50
CA ARG A 314 -2.52 -19.23 -13.86
C ARG A 314 -1.83 -18.00 -13.29
N ALA A 315 -2.23 -16.81 -13.68
CA ALA A 315 -1.77 -15.58 -13.06
C ALA A 315 -2.86 -15.08 -12.12
N ALA A 316 -2.98 -15.67 -10.93
CA ALA A 316 -3.54 -14.90 -9.85
C ALA A 316 -2.65 -13.65 -9.71
N PRO A 317 -3.21 -12.44 -9.65
CA PRO A 317 -2.41 -11.27 -9.29
C PRO A 317 -1.68 -11.56 -7.99
N PRO A 318 -0.52 -10.99 -7.78
CA PRO A 318 0.35 -11.30 -6.63
C PRO A 318 -0.22 -10.96 -5.25
N CYS A 319 -1.43 -10.44 -5.18
CA CYS A 319 -2.20 -10.31 -3.95
C CYS A 319 -2.88 -11.62 -3.49
N CYS A 320 -2.81 -12.72 -4.29
CA CYS A 320 -3.31 -14.02 -3.88
C CYS A 320 -2.16 -14.97 -3.56
N PRO A 321 -2.09 -15.55 -2.36
CA PRO A 321 -1.17 -16.63 -2.06
C PRO A 321 -1.37 -17.76 -3.05
N THR A 322 -0.29 -18.26 -3.66
CA THR A 322 -0.35 -19.40 -4.54
C THR A 322 -0.90 -20.61 -3.78
N ALA A 323 -1.76 -21.41 -4.41
CA ALA A 323 -2.45 -22.57 -3.85
C ALA A 323 -1.55 -23.62 -3.13
N ARG A 324 -0.24 -23.42 -3.10
CA ARG A 324 0.70 -24.28 -2.36
C ARG A 324 0.81 -23.93 -0.87
N ASN A 325 0.48 -22.71 -0.45
CA ASN A 325 0.55 -22.28 0.94
C ASN A 325 -0.80 -22.36 1.68
N LEU A 326 -1.90 -22.63 0.97
CA LEU A 326 -3.27 -22.68 1.52
C LEU A 326 -3.50 -23.83 2.53
N LYS A 327 -2.51 -24.69 2.80
CA LYS A 327 -2.66 -25.74 3.82
C LYS A 327 -2.29 -25.30 5.23
N GLN A 328 -1.77 -24.10 5.42
CA GLN A 328 -1.29 -23.63 6.73
C GLN A 328 -1.72 -22.21 7.14
N GLU A 329 -2.41 -21.45 6.27
CA GLU A 329 -2.91 -20.12 6.66
C GLU A 329 -4.43 -20.12 6.85
N PRO A 330 -4.93 -19.44 7.89
CA PRO A 330 -6.37 -19.26 8.07
C PRO A 330 -6.91 -18.45 6.91
N THR A 331 -7.81 -19.04 6.14
CA THR A 331 -8.69 -18.30 5.21
C THR A 331 -9.54 -17.32 6.03
N LEU A 332 -10.14 -16.31 5.41
CA LEU A 332 -11.15 -15.44 6.07
C LEU A 332 -12.20 -16.27 6.83
N TYR A 333 -12.50 -17.46 6.34
CA TYR A 333 -13.36 -18.43 7.00
C TYR A 333 -12.76 -18.98 8.31
N ASN A 334 -11.45 -19.27 8.36
CA ASN A 334 -10.77 -19.69 9.57
C ASN A 334 -10.56 -18.54 10.56
N TRP A 335 -10.47 -17.30 10.07
CA TRP A 335 -10.45 -16.11 10.92
C TRP A 335 -11.77 -15.95 11.70
N ARG A 336 -12.93 -16.20 11.06
CA ARG A 336 -14.23 -16.25 11.75
C ARG A 336 -14.26 -17.24 12.91
N MET A 337 -13.79 -18.46 12.65
CA MET A 337 -13.85 -19.55 13.65
C MET A 337 -12.88 -19.36 14.83
N GLN A 338 -11.87 -18.49 14.71
CA GLN A 338 -10.88 -18.26 15.76
C GLN A 338 -11.15 -17.02 16.62
N ASN A 339 -12.08 -16.14 16.21
CA ASN A 339 -12.32 -14.85 16.85
C ASN A 339 -13.78 -14.60 17.23
N GLU A 340 -14.66 -15.60 17.15
CA GLU A 340 -15.97 -15.53 17.79
C GLU A 340 -15.79 -15.69 19.31
N PRO A 341 -16.28 -14.76 20.15
CA PRO A 341 -16.35 -14.98 21.59
C PRO A 341 -17.41 -16.05 21.86
N ASP A 342 -17.12 -17.00 22.77
CA ASP A 342 -18.07 -17.92 23.34
C ASP A 342 -19.24 -17.20 24.03
#